data_1de094e541c351597388ad68c29fc69f
#
_entry.id   1de094e541c351597388ad68c29fc69f
#
_cell.length_a   1.000
_cell.length_b   1.000
_cell.length_c   1.000
_cell.angle_alpha   90.00
_cell.angle_beta   90.00
_cell.angle_gamma   90.00
#
_symmetry.space_group_name_H-M   'P 1'
#
loop_
_entity.id
_entity.type
_entity.pdbx_description
1 polymer ?
#
loop_
_entity_poly.entity_id
_entity_poly.type
_entity_poly.pdbx_seq_one_letter_code
_entity_poly.pdbx_strand_id
1 'polypeptide(L)'
;MHRNKQIAIILSDTLRSIGLQSLLTDYFPPVEVCYFPNFEMLSSTGSDTYDYYFTDSDTLVLNADFFLPRRNKTALLIDSTEEHGALSSTNRITLRSSQETIIEQLQQLFTSDSSGNTTTENNKDLSSREVDVLQLIVKGITNKEIADKLNISLNTVLTHRKNITAKLGIKTVSGLTFYAIMNGFLSGEEF
;
A
#
# COMPACT_ATOMS: atom_id res chain seq x y z
N MET A 1 11.58 -21.52 21.11
CA MET A 1 10.17 -21.17 21.30
C MET A 1 9.76 -20.31 20.12
N HIS A 2 8.93 -20.82 19.23
CA HIS A 2 8.37 -19.98 18.15
C HIS A 2 7.31 -19.07 18.78
N ARG A 3 7.55 -17.76 18.74
CA ARG A 3 6.56 -16.75 19.15
C ARG A 3 5.41 -16.78 18.14
N ASN A 4 4.16 -16.81 18.63
CA ASN A 4 2.98 -16.63 17.77
C ASN A 4 3.06 -15.28 17.06
N LYS A 5 2.80 -15.27 15.75
CA LYS A 5 2.69 -14.00 15.01
C LYS A 5 1.44 -13.26 15.49
N GLN A 6 1.64 -12.00 15.88
CA GLN A 6 0.56 -11.11 16.32
C GLN A 6 0.01 -10.35 15.12
N ILE A 7 -1.27 -10.49 14.84
CA ILE A 7 -1.91 -9.90 13.66
C ILE A 7 -3.06 -9.00 14.11
N ALA A 8 -3.07 -7.75 13.63
CA ALA A 8 -4.18 -6.81 13.80
C ALA A 8 -5.01 -6.72 12.51
N ILE A 9 -6.32 -6.92 12.61
CA ILE A 9 -7.28 -6.66 11.54
C ILE A 9 -8.06 -5.41 11.90
N ILE A 10 -7.94 -4.34 11.10
CA ILE A 10 -8.59 -3.05 11.31
C ILE A 10 -9.56 -2.81 10.17
N LEU A 11 -10.83 -3.21 10.36
CA LEU A 11 -11.88 -3.15 9.36
C LEU A 11 -13.23 -2.85 10.01
N SER A 12 -14.04 -2.03 9.38
CA SER A 12 -15.44 -1.79 9.81
C SER A 12 -16.38 -2.95 9.42
N ASP A 13 -16.00 -3.76 8.42
CA ASP A 13 -16.79 -4.90 7.93
C ASP A 13 -16.48 -6.17 8.74
N THR A 14 -17.43 -6.55 9.58
CA THR A 14 -17.31 -7.73 10.46
C THR A 14 -17.20 -9.04 9.69
N LEU A 15 -17.93 -9.22 8.56
CA LEU A 15 -17.88 -10.46 7.78
C LEU A 15 -16.52 -10.66 7.13
N ARG A 16 -15.94 -9.59 6.58
CA ARG A 16 -14.57 -9.62 6.03
C ARG A 16 -13.55 -9.95 7.10
N SER A 17 -13.71 -9.37 8.29
CA SER A 17 -12.81 -9.63 9.42
C SER A 17 -12.87 -11.08 9.87
N ILE A 18 -14.07 -11.65 10.02
CA ILE A 18 -14.26 -13.07 10.39
C ILE A 18 -13.68 -13.99 9.31
N GLY A 19 -13.95 -13.71 8.02
CA GLY A 19 -13.43 -14.50 6.91
C GLY A 19 -11.89 -14.50 6.87
N LEU A 20 -11.28 -13.32 6.99
CA LEU A 20 -9.83 -13.19 7.03
C LEU A 20 -9.22 -13.86 8.26
N GLN A 21 -9.83 -13.72 9.44
CA GLN A 21 -9.39 -14.36 10.66
C GLN A 21 -9.41 -15.90 10.52
N SER A 22 -10.48 -16.48 9.94
CA SER A 22 -10.57 -17.91 9.68
C SER A 22 -9.44 -18.37 8.77
N LEU A 23 -9.21 -17.68 7.63
CA LEU A 23 -8.13 -18.03 6.70
C LEU A 23 -6.75 -17.97 7.37
N LEU A 24 -6.50 -16.94 8.19
CA LEU A 24 -5.22 -16.80 8.89
C LEU A 24 -4.99 -17.92 9.90
N THR A 25 -6.02 -18.27 10.68
CA THR A 25 -5.92 -19.31 11.72
C THR A 25 -5.83 -20.71 11.13
N ASP A 26 -6.53 -20.98 10.03
CA ASP A 26 -6.59 -22.30 9.43
C ASP A 26 -5.34 -22.64 8.60
N TYR A 27 -4.76 -21.64 7.91
CA TYR A 27 -3.66 -21.86 6.96
C TYR A 27 -2.29 -21.41 7.44
N PHE A 28 -2.19 -20.55 8.48
CA PHE A 28 -0.93 -19.96 8.92
C PHE A 28 -0.63 -20.10 10.43
N PRO A 29 -0.98 -21.24 11.09
CA PRO A 29 -0.68 -21.40 12.50
C PRO A 29 0.86 -21.46 12.75
N PRO A 30 1.37 -20.95 13.89
CA PRO A 30 0.63 -20.34 14.99
C PRO A 30 0.50 -18.80 14.82
N VAL A 31 -0.72 -18.32 14.73
CA VAL A 31 -1.04 -16.89 14.67
C VAL A 31 -2.02 -16.51 15.78
N GLU A 32 -1.91 -15.29 16.27
CA GLU A 32 -2.86 -14.68 17.19
C GLU A 32 -3.45 -13.44 16.52
N VAL A 33 -4.77 -13.43 16.30
CA VAL A 33 -5.46 -12.41 15.52
C VAL A 33 -6.33 -11.57 16.43
N CYS A 34 -6.10 -10.25 16.42
CA CYS A 34 -6.90 -9.26 17.12
C CYS A 34 -7.71 -8.44 16.10
N TYR A 35 -9.00 -8.27 16.35
CA TYR A 35 -9.90 -7.47 15.52
C TYR A 35 -10.20 -6.12 16.14
N PHE A 36 -10.14 -5.07 15.30
CA PHE A 36 -10.47 -3.69 15.65
C PHE A 36 -11.44 -3.14 14.62
N PRO A 37 -12.65 -2.69 15.02
CA PRO A 37 -13.64 -2.12 14.10
C PRO A 37 -13.23 -0.76 13.52
N ASN A 38 -12.28 -0.08 14.16
CA ASN A 38 -11.71 1.18 13.70
C ASN A 38 -10.29 1.38 14.23
N PHE A 39 -9.60 2.37 13.70
CA PHE A 39 -8.23 2.68 14.09
C PHE A 39 -8.10 3.22 15.53
N GLU A 40 -9.11 3.94 16.03
CA GLU A 40 -9.08 4.49 17.39
C GLU A 40 -8.95 3.40 18.46
N MET A 41 -9.63 2.27 18.26
CA MET A 41 -9.52 1.14 19.17
C MET A 41 -8.14 0.48 19.13
N LEU A 42 -7.51 0.40 17.97
CA LEU A 42 -6.12 -0.07 17.86
C LEU A 42 -5.18 0.89 18.62
N SER A 43 -5.30 2.19 18.40
CA SER A 43 -4.41 3.19 18.99
C SER A 43 -4.51 3.23 20.52
N SER A 44 -5.70 2.97 21.10
CA SER A 44 -5.92 2.93 22.54
C SER A 44 -5.31 1.70 23.22
N THR A 45 -5.02 0.62 22.47
CA THR A 45 -4.56 -0.67 23.03
C THR A 45 -3.03 -0.80 23.04
N GLY A 46 -2.28 0.19 22.56
CA GLY A 46 -0.81 0.10 22.42
C GLY A 46 -0.41 -0.52 21.08
N SER A 47 -0.45 0.29 20.07
CA SER A 47 -0.45 -0.08 18.65
C SER A 47 0.83 -0.71 18.08
N ASP A 48 1.93 -0.78 18.82
CA ASP A 48 3.24 -1.16 18.27
C ASP A 48 3.62 -2.64 18.46
N THR A 49 2.67 -3.48 18.91
CA THR A 49 2.94 -4.87 19.30
C THR A 49 2.67 -5.91 18.20
N TYR A 50 2.06 -5.51 17.08
CA TYR A 50 1.67 -6.44 16.02
C TYR A 50 2.76 -6.63 14.99
N ASP A 51 2.88 -7.86 14.51
CA ASP A 51 3.80 -8.24 13.43
C ASP A 51 3.23 -7.85 12.06
N TYR A 52 1.88 -7.89 11.91
CA TYR A 52 1.16 -7.51 10.69
C TYR A 52 -0.13 -6.74 10.98
N TYR A 53 -0.48 -5.85 10.06
CA TYR A 53 -1.70 -5.05 10.07
C TYR A 53 -2.47 -5.26 8.77
N PHE A 54 -3.76 -5.59 8.85
CA PHE A 54 -4.66 -5.69 7.71
C PHE A 54 -5.68 -4.59 7.78
N THR A 55 -5.83 -3.81 6.72
CA THR A 55 -6.72 -2.65 6.70
C THR A 55 -7.27 -2.39 5.30
N ASP A 56 -8.30 -1.56 5.19
CA ASP A 56 -8.82 -1.04 3.92
C ASP A 56 -8.14 0.27 3.50
N SER A 57 -8.46 0.73 2.28
CA SER A 57 -7.88 1.94 1.71
C SER A 57 -8.23 3.20 2.51
N ASP A 58 -9.47 3.29 3.00
CA ASP A 58 -9.97 4.47 3.69
C ASP A 58 -9.28 4.63 5.05
N THR A 59 -9.22 3.57 5.83
CA THR A 59 -8.54 3.54 7.14
C THR A 59 -7.05 3.84 6.98
N LEU A 60 -6.41 3.30 5.94
CA LEU A 60 -5.00 3.52 5.67
C LEU A 60 -4.72 4.98 5.33
N VAL A 61 -5.52 5.61 4.46
CA VAL A 61 -5.35 7.01 4.06
C VAL A 61 -5.57 7.94 5.23
N LEU A 62 -6.64 7.72 6.01
CA LEU A 62 -6.95 8.54 7.18
C LEU A 62 -5.91 8.46 8.30
N ASN A 63 -5.12 7.37 8.34
CA ASN A 63 -4.11 7.14 9.38
C ASN A 63 -2.74 6.85 8.76
N ALA A 64 -2.41 7.57 7.69
CA ALA A 64 -1.20 7.37 6.91
C ALA A 64 0.08 7.47 7.77
N ASP A 65 0.13 8.39 8.71
CA ASP A 65 1.27 8.59 9.62
C ASP A 65 1.61 7.35 10.43
N PHE A 66 0.60 6.55 10.77
CA PHE A 66 0.79 5.29 11.47
C PHE A 66 1.24 4.15 10.52
N PHE A 67 0.58 4.02 9.36
CA PHE A 67 0.79 2.88 8.47
C PHE A 67 2.02 3.05 7.56
N LEU A 68 2.40 4.26 7.17
CA LEU A 68 3.54 4.51 6.27
C LEU A 68 4.87 3.98 6.81
N PRO A 69 5.24 4.25 8.08
CA PRO A 69 6.46 3.67 8.64
C PRO A 69 6.40 2.14 8.74
N ARG A 70 5.19 1.56 8.74
CA ARG A 70 4.90 0.13 8.89
C ARG A 70 4.45 -0.54 7.58
N ARG A 71 4.66 0.09 6.43
CA ARG A 71 4.18 -0.38 5.12
C ARG A 71 4.54 -1.82 4.80
N ASN A 72 5.74 -2.27 5.18
CA ASN A 72 6.19 -3.65 4.95
C ASN A 72 5.41 -4.68 5.78
N LYS A 73 4.80 -4.25 6.88
CA LYS A 73 3.97 -5.05 7.78
C LYS A 73 2.47 -4.82 7.56
N THR A 74 2.10 -3.90 6.67
CA THR A 74 0.70 -3.53 6.39
C THR A 74 0.25 -4.17 5.10
N ALA A 75 -0.85 -4.92 5.16
CA ALA A 75 -1.54 -5.49 4.01
C ALA A 75 -2.84 -4.73 3.75
N LEU A 76 -3.02 -4.29 2.50
CA LEU A 76 -4.19 -3.57 2.05
C LEU A 76 -5.21 -4.53 1.46
N LEU A 77 -6.43 -4.51 1.97
CA LEU A 77 -7.56 -5.27 1.44
C LEU A 77 -8.27 -4.45 0.36
N ILE A 78 -8.35 -4.99 -0.84
CA ILE A 78 -8.95 -4.31 -2.00
C ILE A 78 -10.08 -5.13 -2.60
N ASP A 79 -11.18 -4.44 -2.96
CA ASP A 79 -12.38 -5.07 -3.53
C ASP A 79 -12.30 -5.32 -5.03
N SER A 80 -11.49 -4.54 -5.76
CA SER A 80 -11.48 -4.56 -7.21
C SER A 80 -10.39 -5.48 -7.77
N THR A 81 -10.77 -6.26 -8.80
CA THR A 81 -9.84 -6.93 -9.70
C THR A 81 -9.28 -5.97 -10.75
N GLU A 82 -9.78 -4.73 -10.81
CA GLU A 82 -9.20 -3.74 -11.68
C GLU A 82 -7.77 -3.49 -11.26
N GLU A 83 -6.87 -3.75 -12.16
CA GLU A 83 -5.46 -3.36 -12.10
C GLU A 83 -5.37 -1.83 -12.05
N HIS A 84 -5.74 -1.22 -10.92
CA HIS A 84 -5.27 0.11 -10.62
C HIS A 84 -3.78 -0.02 -10.39
N GLY A 85 -3.08 0.15 -11.50
CA GLY A 85 -1.67 -0.05 -11.63
C GLY A 85 -0.90 0.52 -10.47
N ALA A 86 0.06 -0.29 -10.05
CA ALA A 86 1.27 0.14 -9.38
C ALA A 86 1.15 0.69 -7.94
N LEU A 87 0.51 -0.04 -7.07
CA LEU A 87 0.95 -0.10 -5.70
C LEU A 87 1.89 -1.31 -5.56
N SER A 88 2.96 -1.33 -6.34
CA SER A 88 3.88 -2.49 -6.45
C SER A 88 4.69 -2.76 -5.18
N SER A 89 4.68 -1.86 -4.22
CA SER A 89 5.45 -1.99 -2.98
C SER A 89 4.61 -2.25 -1.74
N THR A 90 3.29 -2.37 -1.86
CA THR A 90 2.41 -2.63 -0.72
C THR A 90 1.82 -4.02 -0.84
N ASN A 91 1.86 -4.76 0.25
CA ASN A 91 1.22 -6.05 0.36
C ASN A 91 -0.29 -5.90 0.13
N ARG A 92 -0.82 -6.53 -0.90
CA ARG A 92 -2.22 -6.42 -1.32
C ARG A 92 -2.90 -7.76 -1.24
N ILE A 93 -4.11 -7.75 -0.74
CA ILE A 93 -5.01 -8.91 -0.73
C ILE A 93 -6.27 -8.53 -1.49
N THR A 94 -6.52 -9.21 -2.61
CA THR A 94 -7.68 -8.96 -3.47
C THR A 94 -8.86 -9.80 -3.01
N LEU A 95 -9.86 -9.17 -2.39
CA LEU A 95 -10.97 -9.86 -1.72
C LEU A 95 -11.91 -10.60 -2.68
N ARG A 96 -11.98 -10.18 -3.96
CA ARG A 96 -12.81 -10.84 -4.99
C ARG A 96 -12.07 -11.93 -5.76
N SER A 97 -10.95 -12.38 -5.26
CA SER A 97 -10.21 -13.51 -5.82
C SER A 97 -10.69 -14.84 -5.23
N SER A 98 -10.24 -15.94 -5.84
CA SER A 98 -10.48 -17.27 -5.27
C SER A 98 -9.77 -17.43 -3.92
N GLN A 99 -10.23 -18.38 -3.11
CA GLN A 99 -9.62 -18.66 -1.82
C GLN A 99 -8.13 -19.02 -1.97
N GLU A 100 -7.79 -19.81 -2.99
CA GLU A 100 -6.41 -20.19 -3.30
C GLU A 100 -5.53 -18.97 -3.56
N THR A 101 -6.02 -18.02 -4.37
CA THR A 101 -5.29 -16.78 -4.68
C THR A 101 -5.09 -15.93 -3.44
N ILE A 102 -6.08 -15.84 -2.55
CA ILE A 102 -5.95 -15.10 -1.29
C ILE A 102 -4.87 -15.76 -0.40
N ILE A 103 -4.88 -17.10 -0.30
CA ILE A 103 -3.87 -17.85 0.47
C ILE A 103 -2.48 -17.62 -0.11
N GLU A 104 -2.30 -17.63 -1.44
CA GLU A 104 -1.03 -17.35 -2.10
C GLU A 104 -0.52 -15.93 -1.79
N GLN A 105 -1.39 -14.93 -1.83
CA GLN A 105 -1.05 -13.55 -1.48
C GLN A 105 -0.62 -13.43 0.00
N LEU A 106 -1.31 -14.13 0.90
CA LEU A 106 -0.95 -14.19 2.32
C LEU A 106 0.39 -14.90 2.53
N GLN A 107 0.67 -15.98 1.80
CA GLN A 107 1.96 -16.67 1.83
C GLN A 107 3.10 -15.76 1.39
N GLN A 108 2.92 -15.01 0.31
CA GLN A 108 3.91 -14.05 -0.18
C GLN A 108 4.20 -12.97 0.86
N LEU A 109 3.17 -12.43 1.52
CA LEU A 109 3.31 -11.48 2.60
C LEU A 109 4.21 -12.02 3.74
N PHE A 110 3.95 -13.25 4.20
CA PHE A 110 4.65 -13.84 5.34
C PHE A 110 6.05 -14.38 5.00
N THR A 111 6.32 -14.68 3.74
CA THR A 111 7.66 -15.13 3.29
C THR A 111 8.60 -13.97 3.00
N SER A 112 8.08 -12.81 2.62
CA SER A 112 8.89 -11.61 2.35
C SER A 112 9.66 -11.12 3.57
N ASP A 113 9.21 -11.44 4.78
CA ASP A 113 9.90 -11.11 6.04
C ASP A 113 11.14 -12.01 6.31
N SER A 114 11.24 -13.18 5.66
CA SER A 114 12.32 -14.14 5.90
C SER A 114 13.53 -13.93 5.00
N SER A 115 13.40 -13.09 3.99
CA SER A 115 14.47 -12.81 3.03
C SER A 115 14.77 -11.32 3.03
N GLY A 116 15.76 -10.92 3.80
CA GLY A 116 16.35 -9.61 3.64
C GLY A 116 16.76 -9.43 2.18
N ASN A 117 16.20 -8.42 1.52
CA ASN A 117 16.66 -7.88 0.24
C ASN A 117 16.81 -8.90 -0.90
N THR A 118 15.73 -9.25 -1.58
CA THR A 118 15.82 -9.61 -3.00
C THR A 118 14.81 -8.76 -3.76
N THR A 119 15.31 -7.68 -4.31
CA THR A 119 14.70 -6.94 -5.42
C THR A 119 14.49 -7.92 -6.58
N THR A 120 13.27 -8.45 -6.74
CA THR A 120 12.85 -8.93 -8.05
C THR A 120 12.64 -7.68 -8.91
N GLU A 121 13.61 -7.44 -9.78
CA GLU A 121 13.55 -6.46 -10.86
C GLU A 121 12.35 -6.77 -11.78
N ASN A 122 11.18 -6.26 -11.43
CA ASN A 122 10.19 -5.91 -12.42
C ASN A 122 10.40 -4.43 -12.75
N ASN A 123 10.75 -4.15 -13.99
CA ASN A 123 11.05 -2.85 -14.61
C ASN A 123 9.87 -1.85 -14.56
N LYS A 124 9.16 -1.77 -13.40
CA LYS A 124 8.04 -0.86 -13.15
C LYS A 124 8.39 0.30 -12.21
N ASP A 125 9.62 0.34 -11.71
CA ASP A 125 10.02 1.43 -10.83
C ASP A 125 10.13 2.74 -11.62
N LEU A 126 9.61 3.81 -11.00
CA LEU A 126 9.75 5.14 -11.55
C LEU A 126 11.23 5.55 -11.48
N SER A 127 11.73 6.13 -12.57
CA SER A 127 13.04 6.78 -12.54
C SER A 127 13.01 7.99 -11.58
N SER A 128 14.17 8.43 -11.10
CA SER A 128 14.26 9.61 -10.23
C SER A 128 13.57 10.83 -10.82
N ARG A 129 13.66 11.03 -12.13
CA ARG A 129 12.96 12.13 -12.85
C ARG A 129 11.44 11.95 -12.88
N GLU A 130 10.95 10.73 -13.01
CA GLU A 130 9.52 10.45 -12.94
C GLU A 130 8.97 10.63 -11.52
N VAL A 131 9.78 10.34 -10.50
CA VAL A 131 9.45 10.64 -9.09
C VAL A 131 9.36 12.14 -8.86
N ASP A 132 10.34 12.94 -9.34
CA ASP A 132 10.30 14.40 -9.23
C ASP A 132 9.02 14.97 -9.86
N VAL A 133 8.67 14.50 -11.06
CA VAL A 133 7.45 14.91 -11.76
C VAL A 133 6.20 14.46 -11.00
N LEU A 134 6.16 13.22 -10.49
CA LEU A 134 5.05 12.70 -9.70
C LEU A 134 4.79 13.55 -8.46
N GLN A 135 5.81 13.89 -7.69
CA GLN A 135 5.69 14.73 -6.49
C GLN A 135 5.06 16.10 -6.79
N LEU A 136 5.42 16.71 -7.92
CA LEU A 136 4.84 17.99 -8.32
C LEU A 136 3.40 17.88 -8.82
N ILE A 137 3.05 16.78 -9.52
CA ILE A 137 1.68 16.50 -9.93
C ILE A 137 0.74 16.40 -8.73
N VAL A 138 1.14 15.65 -7.71
CA VAL A 138 0.31 15.38 -6.53
C VAL A 138 0.19 16.60 -5.61
N LYS A 139 1.14 17.54 -5.68
CA LYS A 139 1.05 18.87 -5.06
C LYS A 139 0.17 19.85 -5.85
N GLY A 140 -0.52 19.40 -6.90
CA GLY A 140 -1.41 20.21 -7.71
C GLY A 140 -0.73 21.19 -8.65
N ILE A 141 0.58 21.06 -8.87
CA ILE A 141 1.37 21.93 -9.75
C ILE A 141 0.99 21.66 -11.22
N THR A 142 0.77 22.70 -11.99
CA THR A 142 0.44 22.57 -13.43
C THR A 142 1.63 22.09 -14.25
N ASN A 143 1.37 21.45 -15.39
CA ASN A 143 2.44 20.94 -16.26
C ASN A 143 3.44 22.02 -16.70
N LYS A 144 2.99 23.25 -16.87
CA LYS A 144 3.83 24.39 -17.24
C LYS A 144 4.77 24.78 -16.11
N GLU A 145 4.23 24.88 -14.90
CA GLU A 145 5.03 25.16 -13.69
C GLU A 145 6.00 24.03 -13.35
N ILE A 146 5.62 22.77 -13.62
CA ILE A 146 6.52 21.60 -13.48
C ILE A 146 7.69 21.76 -14.45
N ALA A 147 7.41 22.11 -15.71
CA ALA A 147 8.44 22.34 -16.72
C ALA A 147 9.44 23.43 -16.27
N ASP A 148 8.93 24.55 -15.76
CA ASP A 148 9.73 25.65 -15.25
C ASP A 148 10.57 25.25 -14.01
N LYS A 149 9.93 24.58 -13.04
CA LYS A 149 10.61 24.13 -11.80
C LYS A 149 11.72 23.10 -12.04
N LEU A 150 11.49 22.16 -12.97
CA LEU A 150 12.45 21.10 -13.28
C LEU A 150 13.43 21.49 -14.40
N ASN A 151 13.27 22.69 -14.97
CA ASN A 151 14.05 23.21 -16.09
C ASN A 151 14.06 22.26 -17.30
N ILE A 152 12.87 21.79 -17.70
CA ILE A 152 12.64 20.89 -18.84
C ILE A 152 11.51 21.44 -19.72
N SER A 153 11.36 20.90 -20.93
CA SER A 153 10.28 21.32 -21.83
C SER A 153 8.91 20.79 -21.34
N LEU A 154 7.82 21.50 -21.69
CA LEU A 154 6.46 21.03 -21.44
C LEU A 154 6.21 19.64 -22.04
N ASN A 155 6.74 19.38 -23.24
CA ASN A 155 6.63 18.08 -23.91
C ASN A 155 7.33 16.97 -23.10
N THR A 156 8.45 17.29 -22.47
CA THR A 156 9.17 16.35 -21.59
C THR A 156 8.33 16.01 -20.36
N VAL A 157 7.66 16.98 -19.75
CA VAL A 157 6.72 16.75 -18.63
C VAL A 157 5.59 15.83 -19.07
N LEU A 158 4.96 16.09 -20.22
CA LEU A 158 3.89 15.25 -20.77
C LEU A 158 4.37 13.81 -21.04
N THR A 159 5.59 13.66 -21.52
CA THR A 159 6.21 12.33 -21.72
C THR A 159 6.41 11.61 -20.39
N HIS A 160 6.93 12.28 -19.36
CA HIS A 160 7.07 11.68 -18.03
C HIS A 160 5.71 11.29 -17.45
N ARG A 161 4.68 12.13 -17.57
CA ARG A 161 3.31 11.79 -17.14
C ARG A 161 2.77 10.54 -17.84
N LYS A 162 2.97 10.45 -19.16
CA LYS A 162 2.59 9.26 -19.94
C LYS A 162 3.33 8.01 -19.45
N ASN A 163 4.62 8.12 -19.20
CA ASN A 163 5.44 7.01 -18.72
C ASN A 163 5.03 6.60 -17.29
N ILE A 164 4.80 7.56 -16.39
CA ILE A 164 4.28 7.32 -15.05
C ILE A 164 2.95 6.55 -15.13
N THR A 165 2.00 7.05 -15.94
CA THR A 165 0.71 6.38 -16.14
C THR A 165 0.87 4.98 -16.73
N ALA A 166 1.78 4.78 -17.67
CA ALA A 166 2.03 3.48 -18.28
C ALA A 166 2.70 2.48 -17.32
N LYS A 167 3.68 2.94 -16.55
CA LYS A 167 4.38 2.12 -15.56
C LYS A 167 3.50 1.76 -14.37
N LEU A 168 2.71 2.74 -13.89
CA LEU A 168 1.88 2.59 -12.70
C LEU A 168 0.47 2.07 -13.03
N GLY A 169 -0.01 2.22 -14.27
CA GLY A 169 -1.39 1.93 -14.67
C GLY A 169 -2.43 2.89 -14.05
N ILE A 170 -1.99 3.92 -13.31
CA ILE A 170 -2.83 4.89 -12.61
C ILE A 170 -3.12 6.07 -13.51
N LYS A 171 -4.41 6.34 -13.78
CA LYS A 171 -4.84 7.43 -14.68
C LYS A 171 -5.34 8.68 -13.96
N THR A 172 -5.69 8.57 -12.68
CA THR A 172 -6.26 9.68 -11.90
C THR A 172 -5.22 10.33 -10.99
N VAL A 173 -5.35 11.65 -10.77
CA VAL A 173 -4.45 12.38 -9.86
C VAL A 173 -4.61 11.85 -8.43
N SER A 174 -5.84 11.56 -7.98
CA SER A 174 -6.10 10.98 -6.67
C SER A 174 -5.38 9.63 -6.48
N GLY A 175 -5.39 8.77 -7.50
CA GLY A 175 -4.65 7.51 -7.48
C GLY A 175 -3.13 7.73 -7.43
N LEU A 176 -2.61 8.72 -8.16
CA LEU A 176 -1.19 9.11 -8.11
C LEU A 176 -0.80 9.67 -6.74
N THR A 177 -1.70 10.47 -6.12
CA THR A 177 -1.50 10.99 -4.76
C THR A 177 -1.40 9.84 -3.75
N PHE A 178 -2.35 8.92 -3.82
CA PHE A 178 -2.32 7.73 -2.97
C PHE A 178 -1.03 6.91 -3.15
N TYR A 179 -0.63 6.68 -4.41
CA TYR A 179 0.63 6.01 -4.72
C TYR A 179 1.84 6.73 -4.13
N ALA A 180 1.91 8.06 -4.28
CA ALA A 180 3.02 8.86 -3.78
C ALA A 180 3.12 8.82 -2.25
N ILE A 181 1.99 8.87 -1.55
CA ILE A 181 1.92 8.73 -0.09
C ILE A 181 2.42 7.34 0.33
N MET A 182 1.89 6.28 -0.29
CA MET A 182 2.24 4.90 0.05
C MET A 182 3.72 4.56 -0.16
N ASN A 183 4.36 5.21 -1.12
CA ASN A 183 5.78 5.00 -1.40
C ASN A 183 6.71 6.01 -0.69
N GLY A 184 6.16 6.87 0.17
CA GLY A 184 6.93 7.83 0.95
C GLY A 184 7.51 8.96 0.08
N PHE A 185 6.93 9.22 -1.09
CA PHE A 185 7.31 10.34 -1.95
C PHE A 185 6.70 11.68 -1.50
N LEU A 186 5.73 11.63 -0.56
CA LEU A 186 5.15 12.78 0.12
C LEU A 186 5.08 12.50 1.62
N SER A 187 5.45 13.48 2.43
CA SER A 187 5.14 13.50 3.85
C SER A 187 3.77 14.15 4.08
N GLY A 188 3.01 13.64 5.06
CA GLY A 188 1.64 14.11 5.35
C GLY A 188 1.54 15.59 5.80
N GLU A 189 2.66 16.29 5.98
CA GLU A 189 2.72 17.71 6.36
C GLU A 189 2.72 18.68 5.15
N GLU A 190 2.63 18.16 3.91
CA GLU A 190 2.77 18.98 2.69
C GLU A 190 1.45 19.26 1.95
N PHE A 191 0.29 19.11 2.61
CA PHE A 191 -1.04 19.48 2.07
C PHE A 191 -1.60 20.73 2.71
#